data_526758c5fa74400eb25d1807701fef14
#
_entry.id   526758c5fa74400eb25d1807701fef14
#
_cell.length_a   1.000
_cell.length_b   1.000
_cell.length_c   1.000
_cell.angle_alpha   90.00
_cell.angle_beta   90.00
_cell.angle_gamma   90.00
#
_symmetry.space_group_name_H-M   'P 1'
#
loop_
_entity.id
_entity.type
_entity.pdbx_description
1 polymer ?
#
loop_
_entity_poly.entity_id
_entity_poly.type
_entity_poly.pdbx_seq_one_letter_code
_entity_poly.pdbx_strand_id
1 'polypeptide(L)'
;MSAPQATAAGAAKAPRKPNVVHVAWKGGQRFDAGRPGGQTLRLDGTGETGQSPVDAVLSGLASCVSIDVVEIMAKRKTPASRLDIHVTGERSEGTPRRLVAVHLDFALDGEGIDRDQAMRAVDLGLNKYCSVRESLARDIIFTWTLTLNGEPTAPGE
;
A
#
# COMPACT_ATOMS: atom_id res chain seq x y z
N MET A 1 -20.43 -50.60 -17.32
CA MET A 1 -21.20 -49.43 -16.87
C MET A 1 -20.38 -48.72 -15.79
N SER A 2 -19.68 -47.64 -16.17
CA SER A 2 -18.87 -46.88 -15.24
C SER A 2 -19.72 -45.73 -14.71
N ALA A 3 -19.78 -45.60 -13.38
CA ALA A 3 -20.47 -44.49 -12.72
C ALA A 3 -19.69 -43.16 -12.88
N PRO A 4 -20.36 -42.02 -13.03
CA PRO A 4 -19.70 -40.73 -13.11
C PRO A 4 -19.17 -40.32 -11.73
N GLN A 5 -17.89 -39.97 -11.66
CA GLN A 5 -17.27 -39.40 -10.46
C GLN A 5 -17.81 -37.99 -10.27
N ALA A 6 -18.42 -37.75 -9.10
CA ALA A 6 -18.86 -36.42 -8.68
C ALA A 6 -17.63 -35.54 -8.45
N THR A 7 -17.50 -34.46 -9.23
CA THR A 7 -16.55 -33.39 -8.98
C THR A 7 -16.90 -32.68 -7.70
N ALA A 8 -15.99 -32.73 -6.72
CA ALA A 8 -16.12 -31.97 -5.47
C ALA A 8 -16.19 -30.48 -5.79
N ALA A 9 -17.36 -29.89 -5.59
CA ALA A 9 -17.55 -28.46 -5.63
C ALA A 9 -16.70 -27.83 -4.51
N GLY A 10 -15.73 -27.00 -4.90
CA GLY A 10 -14.88 -26.28 -3.98
C GLY A 10 -15.74 -25.46 -3.01
N ALA A 11 -15.55 -25.68 -1.70
CA ALA A 11 -16.26 -24.96 -0.65
C ALA A 11 -16.05 -23.45 -0.85
N ALA A 12 -17.13 -22.71 -1.08
CA ALA A 12 -17.12 -21.26 -1.20
C ALA A 12 -16.55 -20.67 0.11
N LYS A 13 -15.46 -19.91 -0.01
CA LYS A 13 -14.81 -19.25 1.12
C LYS A 13 -15.82 -18.30 1.76
N ALA A 14 -16.03 -18.40 3.08
CA ALA A 14 -16.95 -17.54 3.81
C ALA A 14 -16.67 -16.05 3.50
N PRO A 15 -17.71 -15.20 3.34
CA PRO A 15 -17.52 -13.80 3.03
C PRO A 15 -16.68 -13.12 4.12
N ARG A 16 -15.69 -12.34 3.72
CA ARG A 16 -14.84 -11.58 4.66
C ARG A 16 -15.69 -10.52 5.34
N LYS A 17 -15.48 -10.34 6.65
CA LYS A 17 -16.13 -9.24 7.38
C LYS A 17 -15.70 -7.89 6.77
N PRO A 18 -16.62 -6.91 6.65
CA PRO A 18 -16.29 -5.60 6.13
C PRO A 18 -15.29 -4.89 7.05
N ASN A 19 -14.46 -4.02 6.46
CA ASN A 19 -13.65 -3.10 7.23
C ASN A 19 -14.55 -2.01 7.81
N VAL A 20 -14.33 -1.67 9.09
CA VAL A 20 -15.08 -0.62 9.78
C VAL A 20 -14.09 0.39 10.36
N VAL A 21 -14.32 1.66 10.09
CA VAL A 21 -13.55 2.78 10.63
C VAL A 21 -14.53 3.76 11.28
N HIS A 22 -14.17 4.28 12.44
CA HIS A 22 -14.87 5.37 13.12
C HIS A 22 -14.06 6.66 12.95
N VAL A 23 -14.73 7.74 12.59
CA VAL A 23 -14.11 9.07 12.41
C VAL A 23 -14.84 10.06 13.32
N ALA A 24 -14.11 10.64 14.27
CA ALA A 24 -14.64 11.57 15.26
C ALA A 24 -14.11 12.98 15.01
N TRP A 25 -15.01 13.96 14.83
CA TRP A 25 -14.64 15.37 14.70
C TRP A 25 -14.07 15.94 16.02
N LYS A 26 -12.99 16.72 15.91
CA LYS A 26 -12.25 17.31 17.03
C LYS A 26 -12.15 18.84 16.97
N GLY A 27 -13.02 19.45 16.20
CA GLY A 27 -13.04 20.91 15.99
C GLY A 27 -12.23 21.36 14.78
N GLY A 28 -12.66 22.45 14.15
CA GLY A 28 -12.05 22.92 12.90
C GLY A 28 -12.09 21.87 11.81
N GLN A 29 -10.94 21.63 11.19
CA GLN A 29 -10.76 20.60 10.14
C GLN A 29 -10.06 19.34 10.68
N ARG A 30 -10.14 19.06 11.99
CA ARG A 30 -9.44 17.96 12.67
C ARG A 30 -10.38 16.82 13.00
N PHE A 31 -9.90 15.61 12.75
CA PHE A 31 -10.62 14.36 12.99
C PHE A 31 -9.67 13.30 13.57
N ASP A 32 -10.16 12.46 14.46
CA ASP A 32 -9.47 11.26 14.89
C ASP A 32 -10.15 10.05 14.25
N ALA A 33 -9.37 9.26 13.51
CA ALA A 33 -9.86 8.12 12.74
C ALA A 33 -9.16 6.82 13.12
N GLY A 34 -9.91 5.74 13.24
CA GLY A 34 -9.36 4.43 13.57
C GLY A 34 -10.43 3.35 13.61
N ARG A 35 -10.04 2.12 13.93
CA ARG A 35 -11.01 1.06 14.19
C ARG A 35 -11.77 1.35 15.49
N PRO A 36 -13.07 0.99 15.57
CA PRO A 36 -13.83 1.14 16.81
C PRO A 36 -13.10 0.50 18.01
N GLY A 37 -12.85 1.30 19.05
CA GLY A 37 -12.13 0.85 20.26
C GLY A 37 -10.62 0.68 20.11
N GLY A 38 -10.06 0.98 18.92
CA GLY A 38 -8.62 0.93 18.66
C GLY A 38 -7.92 2.29 18.76
N GLN A 39 -6.64 2.29 18.48
CA GLN A 39 -5.85 3.52 18.36
C GLN A 39 -6.32 4.35 17.15
N THR A 40 -6.20 5.66 17.26
CA THR A 40 -6.57 6.60 16.21
C THR A 40 -5.37 7.36 15.70
N LEU A 41 -5.45 7.75 14.43
CA LEU A 41 -4.55 8.73 13.84
C LEU A 41 -5.28 10.08 13.67
N ARG A 42 -4.54 11.18 13.76
CA ARG A 42 -5.06 12.52 13.50
C ARG A 42 -5.06 12.79 12.00
N LEU A 43 -6.26 13.16 11.50
CA LEU A 43 -6.43 13.76 10.18
C LEU A 43 -6.70 15.24 10.35
N ASP A 44 -6.02 16.09 9.60
CA ASP A 44 -6.15 17.53 9.67
C ASP A 44 -6.14 18.14 8.25
N GLY A 45 -7.25 18.77 7.87
CA GLY A 45 -7.37 19.41 6.56
C GLY A 45 -6.36 20.57 6.35
N THR A 46 -5.81 21.15 7.43
CA THR A 46 -4.75 22.18 7.35
C THR A 46 -3.34 21.58 7.31
N GLY A 47 -3.19 20.31 7.68
CA GLY A 47 -1.88 19.65 7.75
C GLY A 47 -1.02 20.04 8.96
N GLU A 48 -1.53 20.85 9.90
CA GLU A 48 -0.74 21.35 11.03
C GLU A 48 -0.54 20.32 12.15
N THR A 49 -1.56 19.53 12.44
CA THR A 49 -1.54 18.58 13.57
C THR A 49 -1.57 17.12 13.15
N GLY A 50 -1.66 16.85 11.86
CA GLY A 50 -1.71 15.50 11.28
C GLY A 50 -1.73 15.55 9.77
N GLN A 51 -1.76 14.38 9.16
CA GLN A 51 -1.86 14.24 7.71
C GLN A 51 -3.19 14.81 7.20
N SER A 52 -3.17 15.40 6.00
CA SER A 52 -4.42 15.66 5.31
C SER A 52 -5.13 14.33 4.93
N PRO A 53 -6.44 14.36 4.65
CA PRO A 53 -7.14 13.14 4.20
C PRO A 53 -6.52 12.50 2.94
N VAL A 54 -5.98 13.27 2.02
CA VAL A 54 -5.31 12.76 0.81
C VAL A 54 -3.95 12.15 1.15
N ASP A 55 -3.19 12.77 2.08
CA ASP A 55 -1.93 12.20 2.57
C ASP A 55 -2.17 10.85 3.28
N ALA A 56 -3.29 10.70 3.97
CA ALA A 56 -3.66 9.43 4.58
C ALA A 56 -3.95 8.33 3.54
N VAL A 57 -4.51 8.68 2.37
CA VAL A 57 -4.65 7.75 1.25
C VAL A 57 -3.29 7.31 0.73
N LEU A 58 -2.34 8.24 0.56
CA LEU A 58 -0.97 7.93 0.14
C LEU A 58 -0.24 7.06 1.19
N SER A 59 -0.42 7.35 2.47
CA SER A 59 0.13 6.54 3.56
C SER A 59 -0.47 5.13 3.59
N GLY A 60 -1.77 5.02 3.35
CA GLY A 60 -2.46 3.72 3.21
C GLY A 60 -1.93 2.91 2.03
N LEU A 61 -1.71 3.54 0.89
CA LEU A 61 -1.11 2.92 -0.29
C LEU A 61 0.31 2.41 0.01
N ALA A 62 1.18 3.27 0.53
CA ALA A 62 2.56 2.93 0.82
C ALA A 62 2.66 1.78 1.84
N SER A 63 1.92 1.85 2.94
CA SER A 63 1.91 0.79 3.95
C SER A 63 1.35 -0.52 3.42
N CYS A 64 0.34 -0.49 2.55
CA CYS A 64 -0.20 -1.69 1.91
C CYS A 64 0.87 -2.40 1.06
N VAL A 65 1.59 -1.66 0.21
CA VAL A 65 2.69 -2.21 -0.59
C VAL A 65 3.84 -2.70 0.31
N SER A 66 4.16 -1.96 1.37
CA SER A 66 5.24 -2.31 2.32
C SER A 66 5.02 -3.66 2.98
N ILE A 67 3.79 -3.98 3.37
CA ILE A 67 3.46 -5.28 3.99
C ILE A 67 3.86 -6.41 3.05
N ASP A 68 3.52 -6.32 1.77
CA ASP A 68 3.86 -7.34 0.80
C ASP A 68 5.37 -7.45 0.57
N VAL A 69 6.08 -6.32 0.45
CA VAL A 69 7.53 -6.29 0.28
C VAL A 69 8.23 -6.98 1.46
N VAL A 70 7.89 -6.59 2.69
CA VAL A 70 8.49 -7.18 3.91
C VAL A 70 8.20 -8.68 4.00
N GLU A 71 6.97 -9.11 3.73
CA GLU A 71 6.60 -10.52 3.76
C GLU A 71 7.30 -11.34 2.67
N ILE A 72 7.44 -10.81 1.45
CA ILE A 72 8.14 -11.49 0.36
C ILE A 72 9.61 -11.67 0.71
N MET A 73 10.28 -10.65 1.25
CA MET A 73 11.68 -10.74 1.66
C MET A 73 11.86 -11.74 2.80
N ALA A 74 10.99 -11.74 3.79
CA ALA A 74 11.02 -12.71 4.88
C ALA A 74 10.84 -14.17 4.40
N LYS A 75 9.88 -14.41 3.50
CA LYS A 75 9.64 -15.73 2.89
C LYS A 75 10.85 -16.22 2.07
N ARG A 76 11.64 -15.32 1.52
CA ARG A 76 12.90 -15.61 0.80
C ARG A 76 14.10 -15.82 1.73
N LYS A 77 13.91 -15.72 3.04
CA LYS A 77 14.97 -15.81 4.06
C LYS A 77 16.02 -14.69 3.98
N THR A 78 15.68 -13.59 3.38
CA THR A 78 16.44 -12.34 3.33
C THR A 78 15.58 -11.20 3.86
N PRO A 79 15.27 -11.19 5.17
CA PRO A 79 14.35 -10.21 5.73
C PRO A 79 14.89 -8.78 5.59
N ALA A 80 13.99 -7.84 5.38
CA ALA A 80 14.32 -6.43 5.46
C ALA A 80 14.73 -6.06 6.88
N SER A 81 15.82 -5.31 7.03
CA SER A 81 16.22 -4.67 8.30
C SER A 81 15.68 -3.25 8.40
N ARG A 82 15.40 -2.61 7.27
CA ARG A 82 14.79 -1.28 7.17
C ARG A 82 14.00 -1.18 5.86
N LEU A 83 12.87 -0.52 5.92
CA LEU A 83 12.10 -0.12 4.75
C LEU A 83 11.46 1.24 4.99
N ASP A 84 11.91 2.24 4.24
CA ASP A 84 11.29 3.56 4.21
C ASP A 84 10.72 3.83 2.82
N ILE A 85 9.61 4.55 2.76
CA ILE A 85 9.00 4.94 1.50
C ILE A 85 8.66 6.42 1.55
N HIS A 86 9.18 7.17 0.59
CA HIS A 86 8.73 8.52 0.32
C HIS A 86 7.69 8.48 -0.80
N VAL A 87 6.52 9.08 -0.57
CA VAL A 87 5.41 9.05 -1.54
C VAL A 87 5.06 10.47 -1.96
N THR A 88 5.04 10.70 -3.26
CA THR A 88 4.61 11.95 -3.87
C THR A 88 3.34 11.71 -4.68
N GLY A 89 2.28 12.47 -4.37
CA GLY A 89 1.02 12.42 -5.09
C GLY A 89 0.73 13.74 -5.80
N GLU A 90 0.61 13.70 -7.12
CA GLU A 90 0.18 14.85 -7.92
C GLU A 90 -1.35 14.87 -8.01
N ARG A 91 -1.91 16.08 -7.91
CA ARG A 91 -3.35 16.29 -7.97
C ARG A 91 -3.75 17.09 -9.20
N SER A 92 -4.90 16.75 -9.77
CA SER A 92 -5.50 17.51 -10.88
C SER A 92 -5.78 18.97 -10.48
N GLU A 93 -5.83 19.83 -11.46
CA GLU A 93 -6.41 21.17 -11.32
C GLU A 93 -7.94 21.09 -11.26
N GLY A 94 -8.57 22.17 -10.79
CA GLY A 94 -10.04 22.25 -10.69
C GLY A 94 -10.61 21.56 -9.46
N THR A 95 -11.92 21.32 -9.47
CA THR A 95 -12.66 20.75 -8.35
C THR A 95 -13.53 19.58 -8.82
N PRO A 96 -13.45 18.41 -8.17
CA PRO A 96 -12.55 18.05 -7.07
C PRO A 96 -11.12 17.80 -7.56
N ARG A 97 -10.14 18.15 -6.73
CA ARG A 97 -8.71 17.87 -6.99
C ARG A 97 -8.41 16.42 -6.60
N ARG A 98 -8.39 15.52 -7.58
CA ARG A 98 -8.07 14.10 -7.37
C ARG A 98 -6.61 13.79 -7.65
N LEU A 99 -6.10 12.67 -7.15
CA LEU A 99 -4.79 12.14 -7.51
C LEU A 99 -4.80 11.74 -9.00
N VAL A 100 -3.76 12.14 -9.73
CA VAL A 100 -3.55 11.81 -11.15
C VAL A 100 -2.23 11.07 -11.39
N ALA A 101 -1.21 11.31 -10.56
CA ALA A 101 0.04 10.56 -10.58
C ALA A 101 0.52 10.32 -9.15
N VAL A 102 1.16 9.18 -8.90
CA VAL A 102 1.78 8.83 -7.63
C VAL A 102 3.14 8.21 -7.89
N HIS A 103 4.15 8.73 -7.22
CA HIS A 103 5.50 8.18 -7.25
C HIS A 103 5.88 7.67 -5.86
N LEU A 104 6.49 6.48 -5.80
CA LEU A 104 6.96 5.87 -4.56
C LEU A 104 8.47 5.64 -4.65
N ASP A 105 9.22 6.29 -3.75
CA ASP A 105 10.66 6.06 -3.59
C ASP A 105 10.86 5.08 -2.43
N PHE A 106 11.36 3.89 -2.71
CA PHE A 106 11.66 2.87 -1.72
C PHE A 106 13.13 2.90 -1.32
N ALA A 107 13.41 2.91 -0.03
CA ALA A 107 14.73 2.64 0.53
C ALA A 107 14.65 1.35 1.36
N LEU A 108 15.21 0.26 0.84
CA LEU A 108 15.19 -1.07 1.42
C LEU A 108 16.61 -1.49 1.80
N ASP A 109 16.80 -1.87 3.07
CA ASP A 109 18.04 -2.44 3.54
C ASP A 109 17.81 -3.86 4.07
N GLY A 110 18.78 -4.72 3.88
CA GLY A 110 18.78 -6.09 4.41
C GLY A 110 19.95 -6.90 3.88
N GLU A 111 20.50 -7.75 4.73
CA GLU A 111 21.60 -8.62 4.36
C GLU A 111 21.15 -9.69 3.36
N GLY A 112 21.95 -9.88 2.31
CA GLY A 112 21.71 -10.90 1.30
C GLY A 112 20.50 -10.67 0.39
N ILE A 113 19.89 -9.49 0.42
CA ILE A 113 18.81 -9.16 -0.50
C ILE A 113 19.39 -8.97 -1.90
N ASP A 114 18.93 -9.82 -2.82
CA ASP A 114 19.24 -9.69 -4.24
C ASP A 114 18.42 -8.57 -4.88
N ARG A 115 19.05 -7.80 -5.79
CA ARG A 115 18.44 -6.64 -6.45
C ARG A 115 17.18 -7.00 -7.23
N ASP A 116 17.24 -8.04 -8.06
CA ASP A 116 16.11 -8.40 -8.93
C ASP A 116 14.93 -8.94 -8.11
N GLN A 117 15.23 -9.61 -6.99
CA GLN A 117 14.23 -10.08 -6.04
C GLN A 117 13.57 -8.91 -5.32
N ALA A 118 14.33 -7.89 -4.90
CA ALA A 118 13.81 -6.69 -4.28
C ALA A 118 12.91 -5.91 -5.24
N MET A 119 13.36 -5.69 -6.47
CA MET A 119 12.57 -5.03 -7.51
C MET A 119 11.27 -5.79 -7.80
N ARG A 120 11.35 -7.12 -7.91
CA ARG A 120 10.16 -7.97 -8.11
C ARG A 120 9.20 -7.91 -6.93
N ALA A 121 9.71 -7.80 -5.69
CA ALA A 121 8.85 -7.67 -4.51
C ALA A 121 8.07 -6.36 -4.52
N VAL A 122 8.71 -5.24 -4.88
CA VAL A 122 8.05 -3.94 -5.03
C VAL A 122 7.00 -4.00 -6.14
N ASP A 123 7.36 -4.52 -7.30
CA ASP A 123 6.43 -4.65 -8.43
C ASP A 123 5.21 -5.51 -8.08
N LEU A 124 5.42 -6.66 -7.47
CA LEU A 124 4.33 -7.54 -7.03
C LEU A 124 3.46 -6.87 -5.96
N GLY A 125 4.07 -6.22 -4.97
CA GLY A 125 3.36 -5.48 -3.93
C GLY A 125 2.47 -4.41 -4.54
N LEU A 126 3.02 -3.57 -5.41
CA LEU A 126 2.28 -2.45 -6.00
C LEU A 126 1.26 -2.91 -7.07
N ASN A 127 1.65 -3.78 -7.99
CA ASN A 127 0.87 -4.05 -9.21
C ASN A 127 -0.03 -5.29 -9.11
N LYS A 128 0.18 -6.16 -8.11
CA LYS A 128 -0.58 -7.42 -8.00
C LYS A 128 -1.34 -7.56 -6.69
N TYR A 129 -0.76 -7.15 -5.55
CA TYR A 129 -1.32 -7.49 -4.25
C TYR A 129 -1.95 -6.31 -3.52
N CYS A 130 -1.58 -5.06 -3.84
CA CYS A 130 -2.06 -3.88 -3.12
C CYS A 130 -3.55 -3.64 -3.38
N SER A 131 -4.39 -4.00 -2.41
CA SER A 131 -5.83 -3.74 -2.46
C SER A 131 -6.18 -2.25 -2.37
N VAL A 132 -5.33 -1.43 -1.75
CA VAL A 132 -5.52 0.02 -1.74
C VAL A 132 -5.36 0.59 -3.15
N ARG A 133 -4.29 0.20 -3.86
CA ARG A 133 -4.11 0.63 -5.25
C ARG A 133 -5.27 0.21 -6.16
N GLU A 134 -5.72 -1.05 -6.02
CA GLU A 134 -6.85 -1.55 -6.82
C GLU A 134 -8.17 -0.83 -6.50
N SER A 135 -8.28 -0.20 -5.33
CA SER A 135 -9.44 0.60 -4.93
C SER A 135 -9.39 2.05 -5.40
N LEU A 136 -8.26 2.51 -5.95
CA LEU A 136 -8.11 3.86 -6.50
C LEU A 136 -8.51 3.94 -7.97
N ALA A 137 -8.63 5.15 -8.50
CA ALA A 137 -8.97 5.36 -9.90
C ALA A 137 -7.91 4.73 -10.82
N ARG A 138 -8.34 4.01 -11.84
CA ARG A 138 -7.47 3.19 -12.71
C ARG A 138 -6.57 4.01 -13.63
N ASP A 139 -6.91 5.27 -13.85
CA ASP A 139 -6.16 6.20 -14.69
C ASP A 139 -5.06 6.96 -13.95
N ILE A 140 -4.87 6.70 -12.65
CA ILE A 140 -3.72 7.24 -11.91
C ILE A 140 -2.45 6.57 -12.41
N ILE A 141 -1.46 7.40 -12.78
CA ILE A 141 -0.14 6.92 -13.20
C ILE A 141 0.68 6.60 -11.96
N PHE A 142 1.13 5.35 -11.82
CA PHE A 142 2.00 4.91 -10.72
C PHE A 142 3.41 4.66 -11.24
N THR A 143 4.39 5.27 -10.59
CA THR A 143 5.82 5.02 -10.84
C THR A 143 6.53 4.76 -9.52
N TRP A 144 7.69 4.11 -9.56
CA TRP A 144 8.48 3.87 -8.36
C TRP A 144 9.97 3.74 -8.67
N THR A 145 10.79 4.01 -7.66
CA THR A 145 12.22 3.79 -7.64
C THR A 145 12.60 2.99 -6.40
N LEU A 146 13.74 2.32 -6.45
CA LEU A 146 14.26 1.52 -5.33
C LEU A 146 15.75 1.83 -5.12
N THR A 147 16.11 2.14 -3.89
CA THR A 147 17.47 2.16 -3.38
C THR A 147 17.65 0.94 -2.48
N LEU A 148 18.59 0.05 -2.78
CA LEU A 148 18.88 -1.15 -2.02
C LEU A 148 20.24 -1.03 -1.33
N ASN A 149 20.26 -1.13 0.01
CA ASN A 149 21.48 -1.00 0.83
C ASN A 149 22.29 0.28 0.49
N GLY A 150 21.60 1.38 0.24
CA GLY A 150 22.20 2.66 -0.13
C GLY A 150 22.56 2.84 -1.61
N GLU A 151 22.42 1.79 -2.43
CA GLU A 151 22.71 1.83 -3.87
C GLU A 151 21.42 1.97 -4.69
N PRO A 152 21.28 3.00 -5.55
CA PRO A 152 20.14 3.12 -6.45
C PRO A 152 20.06 1.93 -7.41
N THR A 153 18.87 1.38 -7.56
CA THR A 153 18.60 0.40 -8.60
C THR A 153 18.02 1.13 -9.81
N ALA A 154 18.58 0.93 -11.01
CA ALA A 154 17.92 1.46 -12.18
C ALA A 154 16.51 0.85 -12.32
N PRO A 155 15.49 1.63 -12.77
CA PRO A 155 14.19 1.07 -13.07
C PRO A 155 14.37 -0.13 -13.99
N GLY A 156 13.64 -1.22 -13.73
CA GLY A 156 13.60 -2.34 -14.67
C GLY A 156 12.99 -1.84 -15.99
N GLU A 157 13.68 -2.09 -17.10
CA GLU A 157 13.12 -1.92 -18.44
C GLU A 157 11.95 -2.88 -18.66
#